data_67660ec27b177ff86bf198311790546e
#
_entry.id   67660ec27b177ff86bf198311790546e
#
_cell.length_a   1.000
_cell.length_b   1.000
_cell.length_c   1.000
_cell.angle_alpha   90.00
_cell.angle_beta   90.00
_cell.angle_gamma   90.00
#
_symmetry.space_group_name_H-M   'P 1'
#
loop_
_entity.id
_entity.type
_entity.pdbx_description
1 polymer ?
#
loop_
_entity_poly.entity_id
_entity_poly.type
_entity_poly.pdbx_seq_one_letter_code
_entity_poly.pdbx_strand_id
1 'polypeptide(L)'
;LARAEWLAVADVQGAASGARILSAAALTEAEIVDRFGHRIESKQILTYDKSTDRVDARVQRRLGAIVLSEGRVEKPDPQAVASALMAAVQDMGIDALPWPLSARALRERAQFAGVASLRDDALAERMEQWLLPLLGKVNRLRDVAPSGLANALDNMLGWDTRTRIDQIAPTSFKSPAGTEHHIDYAAEAGPTVELRVQALFGLDSHPLVGANRVPLVLTLTSPAGRPIQTTRNLPEFWRGSWRDVAKEMRGRYPKHNWPDAPWESVASLKTKKAQARNA
;
A
#
# COMPACT_ATOMS: atom_id res chain seq x y z
N LEU A 1 27.07 8.27 50.46
CA LEU A 1 26.52 7.40 49.38
C LEU A 1 25.75 8.18 48.30
N ALA A 2 25.68 9.48 48.39
CA ALA A 2 24.62 10.24 47.71
C ALA A 2 24.77 10.43 46.19
N ARG A 3 25.85 10.00 45.51
CA ARG A 3 26.03 10.20 44.06
C ARG A 3 26.97 9.20 43.40
N ALA A 4 26.99 7.95 43.85
CA ALA A 4 27.73 6.91 43.10
C ALA A 4 26.87 6.47 41.90
N GLU A 5 27.51 6.36 40.74
CA GLU A 5 26.84 5.86 39.53
C GLU A 5 26.47 4.38 39.65
N TRP A 6 27.29 3.61 40.36
CA TRP A 6 27.13 2.20 40.60
C TRP A 6 27.16 1.86 42.09
N LEU A 7 26.30 0.93 42.49
CA LEU A 7 26.24 0.44 43.87
C LEU A 7 26.28 -1.09 43.90
N ALA A 8 27.20 -1.67 44.70
CA ALA A 8 27.11 -3.05 45.12
C ALA A 8 26.19 -3.12 46.36
N VAL A 9 24.98 -3.62 46.15
CA VAL A 9 23.97 -3.70 47.22
C VAL A 9 24.13 -5.03 47.96
N ALA A 10 24.37 -4.94 49.29
CA ALA A 10 24.52 -6.09 50.14
C ALA A 10 23.23 -6.47 50.88
N ASP A 11 22.40 -5.48 51.19
CA ASP A 11 21.16 -5.73 51.93
C ASP A 11 20.04 -4.79 51.47
N VAL A 12 18.85 -5.36 51.24
CA VAL A 12 17.65 -4.66 50.75
C VAL A 12 16.44 -5.08 51.59
N GLN A 13 15.67 -4.14 52.06
CA GLN A 13 14.42 -4.38 52.76
C GLN A 13 13.22 -3.89 51.94
N GLY A 14 12.17 -4.71 51.86
CA GLY A 14 10.90 -4.35 51.18
C GLY A 14 10.68 -5.11 49.88
N ALA A 15 9.50 -4.90 49.26
CA ALA A 15 9.15 -5.46 47.96
C ALA A 15 9.76 -4.63 46.78
N ALA A 16 9.79 -5.18 45.59
CA ALA A 16 10.43 -4.57 44.39
C ALA A 16 9.97 -3.15 44.10
N SER A 17 8.73 -2.78 44.40
CA SER A 17 8.20 -1.42 44.30
C SER A 17 8.34 -0.71 45.67
N GLY A 18 9.48 -0.06 45.92
CA GLY A 18 9.73 0.67 47.17
C GLY A 18 10.77 0.03 48.10
N ALA A 19 11.61 -0.88 47.53
CA ALA A 19 12.71 -1.46 48.27
C ALA A 19 13.69 -0.39 48.78
N ARG A 20 14.07 -0.52 50.08
CA ARG A 20 15.07 0.37 50.74
C ARG A 20 16.40 -0.39 50.79
N ILE A 21 17.44 0.23 50.27
CA ILE A 21 18.81 -0.25 50.38
C ILE A 21 19.29 0.02 51.81
N LEU A 22 19.61 -1.01 52.57
CA LEU A 22 20.11 -0.91 53.93
C LEU A 22 21.64 -0.88 53.96
N SER A 23 22.30 -1.59 53.05
CA SER A 23 23.76 -1.62 52.97
C SER A 23 24.21 -1.70 51.52
N ALA A 24 25.10 -0.79 51.13
CA ALA A 24 25.70 -0.80 49.80
C ALA A 24 27.10 -0.13 49.83
N ALA A 25 27.95 -0.57 48.91
CA ALA A 25 29.23 0.06 48.62
C ALA A 25 29.18 0.75 47.25
N ALA A 26 29.77 1.93 47.14
CA ALA A 26 29.96 2.63 45.88
C ALA A 26 30.99 1.88 45.04
N LEU A 27 30.74 1.74 43.74
CA LEU A 27 31.64 1.16 42.77
C LEU A 27 31.90 2.15 41.63
N THR A 28 33.07 2.06 41.07
CA THR A 28 33.41 2.68 39.76
C THR A 28 33.25 1.69 38.65
N GLU A 29 33.08 2.16 37.41
CA GLU A 29 33.04 1.27 36.23
C GLU A 29 34.33 0.44 36.11
N ALA A 30 35.49 1.05 36.43
CA ALA A 30 36.79 0.34 36.39
C ALA A 30 36.81 -0.88 37.34
N GLU A 31 36.28 -0.75 38.56
CA GLU A 31 36.19 -1.84 39.52
C GLU A 31 35.22 -2.93 39.08
N ILE A 32 34.15 -2.56 38.38
CA ILE A 32 33.21 -3.52 37.78
C ILE A 32 33.90 -4.28 36.65
N VAL A 33 34.63 -3.60 35.78
CA VAL A 33 35.37 -4.21 34.65
C VAL A 33 36.47 -5.14 35.17
N ASP A 34 37.23 -4.72 36.18
CA ASP A 34 38.29 -5.53 36.77
C ASP A 34 37.77 -6.87 37.34
N ARG A 35 36.63 -6.82 38.08
CA ARG A 35 36.06 -7.99 38.74
C ARG A 35 35.19 -8.85 37.87
N PHE A 36 34.44 -8.25 36.95
CA PHE A 36 33.41 -8.90 36.13
C PHE A 36 33.62 -8.82 34.63
N GLY A 37 34.80 -8.34 34.17
CA GLY A 37 35.11 -8.14 32.74
C GLY A 37 34.81 -9.37 31.88
N HIS A 38 35.07 -10.57 32.40
CA HIS A 38 34.82 -11.86 31.74
C HIS A 38 33.30 -12.17 31.58
N ARG A 39 32.42 -11.41 32.24
CA ARG A 39 30.95 -11.52 32.15
C ARG A 39 30.30 -10.34 31.45
N ILE A 40 31.10 -9.35 31.05
CA ILE A 40 30.60 -8.17 30.33
C ILE A 40 30.47 -8.54 28.86
N GLU A 41 29.25 -8.45 28.35
CA GLU A 41 28.93 -8.69 26.96
C GLU A 41 28.66 -7.38 26.22
N SER A 42 29.10 -7.29 24.96
CA SER A 42 28.73 -6.22 24.06
C SER A 42 27.61 -6.69 23.16
N LYS A 43 26.43 -6.10 23.27
CA LYS A 43 25.27 -6.47 22.46
C LYS A 43 24.86 -5.29 21.59
N GLN A 44 24.76 -5.51 20.28
CA GLN A 44 24.13 -4.56 19.37
C GLN A 44 22.60 -4.71 19.46
N ILE A 45 21.92 -3.59 19.58
CA ILE A 45 20.47 -3.48 19.59
C ILE A 45 20.09 -2.58 18.42
N LEU A 46 19.30 -3.12 17.51
CA LEU A 46 18.76 -2.38 16.38
C LEU A 46 17.25 -2.26 16.59
N THR A 47 16.76 -1.03 16.61
CA THR A 47 15.34 -0.74 16.80
C THR A 47 14.88 0.18 15.68
N TYR A 48 13.76 -0.16 15.04
CA TYR A 48 13.15 0.73 14.08
C TYR A 48 12.32 1.80 14.80
N ASP A 49 12.63 3.06 14.53
CA ASP A 49 11.88 4.20 15.04
C ASP A 49 10.86 4.66 13.98
N LYS A 50 9.58 4.44 14.29
CA LYS A 50 8.44 4.82 13.41
C LYS A 50 8.37 6.33 13.18
N SER A 51 8.81 7.15 14.13
CA SER A 51 8.71 8.62 14.03
C SER A 51 9.70 9.21 13.04
N THR A 52 10.89 8.62 12.94
CA THR A 52 11.96 9.05 12.03
C THR A 52 12.05 8.19 10.79
N ASP A 53 11.31 7.07 10.73
CA ASP A 53 11.41 6.03 9.71
C ASP A 53 12.88 5.58 9.55
N ARG A 54 13.52 5.19 10.63
CA ARG A 54 14.94 4.82 10.61
C ARG A 54 15.25 3.72 11.62
N VAL A 55 16.22 2.88 11.26
CA VAL A 55 16.82 1.95 12.23
C VAL A 55 17.85 2.71 13.06
N ASP A 56 17.64 2.76 14.38
CA ASP A 56 18.61 3.22 15.37
C ASP A 56 19.40 2.01 15.84
N ALA A 57 20.72 2.09 15.68
CA ALA A 57 21.65 1.03 16.05
C ALA A 57 22.51 1.47 17.21
N ARG A 58 22.42 0.72 18.32
CA ARG A 58 23.18 0.99 19.54
C ARG A 58 23.98 -0.22 19.95
N VAL A 59 25.12 0.02 20.55
CA VAL A 59 25.90 -1.00 21.23
C VAL A 59 25.78 -0.78 22.72
N GLN A 60 25.37 -1.79 23.47
CA GLN A 60 25.30 -1.79 24.92
C GLN A 60 26.36 -2.74 25.47
N ARG A 61 27.18 -2.24 26.41
CA ARG A 61 27.98 -3.09 27.27
C ARG A 61 27.16 -3.47 28.48
N ARG A 62 26.98 -4.75 28.72
CA ARG A 62 26.05 -5.26 29.74
C ARG A 62 26.75 -6.27 30.67
N LEU A 63 26.40 -6.15 31.93
CA LEU A 63 26.66 -7.19 32.93
C LEU A 63 25.32 -7.83 33.32
N GLY A 64 24.97 -8.92 32.65
CA GLY A 64 23.64 -9.51 32.78
C GLY A 64 22.53 -8.55 32.36
N ALA A 65 21.63 -8.19 33.26
CA ALA A 65 20.54 -7.24 33.02
C ALA A 65 20.98 -5.77 33.09
N ILE A 66 22.16 -5.48 33.65
CA ILE A 66 22.64 -4.12 33.89
C ILE A 66 23.34 -3.58 32.64
N VAL A 67 22.91 -2.41 32.15
CA VAL A 67 23.58 -1.68 31.07
C VAL A 67 24.66 -0.81 31.71
N LEU A 68 25.93 -1.08 31.40
CA LEU A 68 27.06 -0.30 31.89
C LEU A 68 27.31 0.95 31.06
N SER A 69 27.23 0.78 29.75
CA SER A 69 27.36 1.91 28.82
C SER A 69 26.59 1.63 27.56
N GLU A 70 26.15 2.71 26.89
CA GLU A 70 25.46 2.65 25.62
C GLU A 70 26.09 3.66 24.66
N GLY A 71 26.36 3.22 23.44
CA GLY A 71 26.89 4.05 22.38
C GLY A 71 26.15 3.81 21.05
N ARG A 72 26.21 4.81 20.17
CA ARG A 72 25.66 4.68 18.81
C ARG A 72 26.61 3.90 17.93
N VAL A 73 26.06 3.03 17.07
CA VAL A 73 26.82 2.33 16.04
C VAL A 73 26.70 3.13 14.74
N GLU A 74 27.82 3.72 14.29
CA GLU A 74 27.84 4.55 13.08
C GLU A 74 27.60 3.73 11.79
N LYS A 75 28.15 2.53 11.74
CA LYS A 75 28.05 1.61 10.59
C LYS A 75 27.54 0.25 11.08
N PRO A 76 26.22 0.10 11.28
CA PRO A 76 25.65 -1.19 11.64
C PRO A 76 25.79 -2.20 10.49
N ASP A 77 25.77 -3.48 10.83
CA ASP A 77 25.74 -4.55 9.84
C ASP A 77 24.49 -4.42 8.95
N PRO A 78 24.63 -4.34 7.61
CA PRO A 78 23.50 -4.21 6.70
C PRO A 78 22.47 -5.32 6.84
N GLN A 79 22.89 -6.55 7.16
CA GLN A 79 21.99 -7.67 7.34
C GLN A 79 21.16 -7.51 8.63
N ALA A 80 21.75 -7.02 9.70
CA ALA A 80 21.05 -6.73 10.93
C ALA A 80 20.05 -5.56 10.75
N VAL A 81 20.41 -4.54 9.96
CA VAL A 81 19.49 -3.45 9.59
C VAL A 81 18.32 -3.98 8.78
N ALA A 82 18.56 -4.81 7.76
CA ALA A 82 17.52 -5.42 6.95
C ALA A 82 16.56 -6.26 7.79
N SER A 83 17.09 -7.03 8.75
CA SER A 83 16.28 -7.82 9.69
C SER A 83 15.40 -6.93 10.59
N ALA A 84 15.95 -5.79 11.08
CA ALA A 84 15.18 -4.84 11.88
C ALA A 84 14.06 -4.15 11.07
N LEU A 85 14.34 -3.80 9.81
CA LEU A 85 13.33 -3.26 8.89
C LEU A 85 12.24 -4.29 8.57
N MET A 86 12.63 -5.55 8.36
CA MET A 86 11.67 -6.63 8.13
C MET A 86 10.76 -6.87 9.33
N ALA A 87 11.31 -6.88 10.55
CA ALA A 87 10.52 -6.96 11.77
C ALA A 87 9.55 -5.77 11.91
N ALA A 88 9.98 -4.56 11.50
CA ALA A 88 9.12 -3.39 11.49
C ALA A 88 7.96 -3.53 10.50
N VAL A 89 8.18 -4.09 9.30
CA VAL A 89 7.10 -4.37 8.34
C VAL A 89 6.17 -5.47 8.85
N GLN A 90 6.67 -6.48 9.56
CA GLN A 90 5.84 -7.50 10.20
C GLN A 90 4.88 -6.90 11.24
N ASP A 91 5.37 -5.93 12.03
CA ASP A 91 4.57 -5.23 13.06
C ASP A 91 3.56 -4.22 12.48
N MET A 92 3.93 -3.51 11.42
CA MET A 92 3.11 -2.45 10.83
C MET A 92 2.22 -2.92 9.67
N GLY A 93 2.50 -4.09 9.12
CA GLY A 93 1.90 -4.57 7.88
C GLY A 93 2.65 -4.12 6.61
N ILE A 94 2.43 -4.85 5.53
CA ILE A 94 3.11 -4.61 4.24
C ILE A 94 2.73 -3.28 3.58
N ASP A 95 1.63 -2.66 4.02
CA ASP A 95 1.21 -1.35 3.51
C ASP A 95 2.09 -0.19 4.00
N ALA A 96 2.96 -0.44 5.00
CA ALA A 96 4.02 0.49 5.40
C ALA A 96 5.10 0.71 4.32
N LEU A 97 5.16 -0.18 3.33
CA LEU A 97 6.10 -0.07 2.21
C LEU A 97 5.64 0.98 1.18
N PRO A 98 6.59 1.66 0.49
CA PRO A 98 6.27 2.68 -0.50
C PRO A 98 5.81 2.07 -1.85
N TRP A 99 4.69 1.34 -1.84
CA TRP A 99 4.13 0.71 -3.02
C TRP A 99 3.84 1.72 -4.13
N PRO A 100 4.36 1.53 -5.35
CA PRO A 100 3.93 2.33 -6.48
C PRO A 100 2.47 2.02 -6.85
N LEU A 101 1.78 2.97 -7.47
CA LEU A 101 0.37 2.81 -7.89
C LEU A 101 0.17 1.57 -8.75
N SER A 102 1.12 1.25 -9.64
CA SER A 102 1.07 0.05 -10.49
C SER A 102 1.07 -1.25 -9.70
N ALA A 103 1.85 -1.33 -8.63
CA ALA A 103 1.91 -2.52 -7.78
C ALA A 103 0.65 -2.65 -6.91
N ARG A 104 0.09 -1.55 -6.41
CA ARG A 104 -1.21 -1.55 -5.71
C ARG A 104 -2.32 -2.03 -6.63
N ALA A 105 -2.44 -1.44 -7.81
CA ALA A 105 -3.43 -1.85 -8.80
C ALA A 105 -3.26 -3.32 -9.23
N LEU A 106 -2.02 -3.84 -9.31
CA LEU A 106 -1.79 -5.25 -9.57
C LEU A 106 -2.31 -6.15 -8.44
N ARG A 107 -2.09 -5.79 -7.18
CA ARG A 107 -2.59 -6.55 -6.02
C ARG A 107 -4.13 -6.58 -6.00
N GLU A 108 -4.78 -5.45 -6.24
CA GLU A 108 -6.23 -5.32 -6.33
C GLU A 108 -6.82 -6.19 -7.44
N ARG A 109 -6.20 -6.13 -8.63
CA ARG A 109 -6.57 -6.98 -9.78
C ARG A 109 -6.34 -8.45 -9.51
N ALA A 110 -5.24 -8.82 -8.86
CA ALA A 110 -4.95 -10.19 -8.47
C ALA A 110 -5.98 -10.72 -7.47
N GLN A 111 -6.37 -9.91 -6.49
CA GLN A 111 -7.42 -10.23 -5.53
C GLN A 111 -8.77 -10.46 -6.23
N PHE A 112 -9.16 -9.57 -7.14
CA PHE A 112 -10.39 -9.73 -7.95
C PHE A 112 -10.35 -10.97 -8.82
N ALA A 113 -9.19 -11.31 -9.38
CA ALA A 113 -8.98 -12.51 -10.19
C ALA A 113 -8.88 -13.82 -9.38
N GLY A 114 -8.99 -13.75 -8.04
CA GLY A 114 -8.87 -14.91 -7.15
C GLY A 114 -7.44 -15.45 -7.01
N VAL A 115 -6.42 -14.62 -7.25
CA VAL A 115 -5.01 -14.98 -7.09
C VAL A 115 -4.55 -14.67 -5.67
N ALA A 116 -4.43 -15.71 -4.85
CA ALA A 116 -4.13 -15.58 -3.43
C ALA A 116 -2.68 -15.16 -3.12
N SER A 117 -1.73 -15.41 -4.04
CA SER A 117 -0.29 -15.21 -3.78
C SER A 117 0.13 -13.75 -3.53
N LEU A 118 -0.71 -12.77 -3.89
CA LEU A 118 -0.47 -11.34 -3.65
C LEU A 118 -1.35 -10.74 -2.55
N ARG A 119 -2.05 -11.58 -1.79
CA ARG A 119 -2.77 -11.13 -0.59
C ARG A 119 -1.77 -10.76 0.50
N ASP A 120 -2.20 -9.92 1.42
CA ASP A 120 -1.36 -9.39 2.51
C ASP A 120 -0.78 -10.51 3.38
N ASP A 121 -1.61 -11.51 3.73
CA ASP A 121 -1.22 -12.68 4.48
C ASP A 121 -0.12 -13.49 3.74
N ALA A 122 -0.33 -13.80 2.47
CA ALA A 122 0.60 -14.55 1.65
C ALA A 122 1.92 -13.80 1.39
N LEU A 123 1.85 -12.48 1.24
CA LEU A 123 3.04 -11.62 1.12
C LEU A 123 3.80 -11.56 2.44
N ALA A 124 3.10 -11.44 3.58
CA ALA A 124 3.70 -11.41 4.91
C ALA A 124 4.42 -12.73 5.25
N GLU A 125 3.82 -13.88 4.94
CA GLU A 125 4.43 -15.20 5.15
C GLU A 125 5.71 -15.41 4.35
N ARG A 126 5.86 -14.74 3.22
CA ARG A 126 6.97 -14.94 2.29
C ARG A 126 7.94 -13.76 2.19
N MET A 127 7.92 -12.84 3.18
CA MET A 127 8.74 -11.61 3.16
C MET A 127 10.24 -11.87 2.99
N GLU A 128 10.77 -12.93 3.56
CA GLU A 128 12.19 -13.28 3.40
C GLU A 128 12.58 -13.49 1.94
N GLN A 129 11.66 -14.01 1.12
CA GLN A 129 11.94 -14.33 -0.28
C GLN A 129 11.93 -13.09 -1.17
N TRP A 130 10.98 -12.18 -0.96
CA TRP A 130 10.77 -11.06 -1.89
C TRP A 130 11.21 -9.70 -1.33
N LEU A 131 11.12 -9.47 -0.01
CA LEU A 131 11.39 -8.18 0.60
C LEU A 131 12.85 -8.07 1.10
N LEU A 132 13.39 -9.12 1.75
CA LEU A 132 14.73 -9.08 2.32
C LEU A 132 15.82 -8.64 1.32
N PRO A 133 15.80 -9.08 0.04
CA PRO A 133 16.79 -8.63 -0.95
C PRO A 133 16.73 -7.12 -1.23
N LEU A 134 15.57 -6.48 -1.03
CA LEU A 134 15.35 -5.05 -1.26
C LEU A 134 15.82 -4.20 -0.07
N LEU A 135 15.90 -4.78 1.13
CA LEU A 135 16.26 -4.08 2.36
C LEU A 135 17.77 -3.97 2.61
N GLY A 136 18.59 -4.77 1.93
CA GLY A 136 20.04 -4.88 2.20
C GLY A 136 20.87 -3.60 1.99
N LYS A 137 20.29 -2.56 1.38
CA LYS A 137 20.99 -1.30 1.05
C LYS A 137 20.32 -0.05 1.62
N VAL A 138 19.24 -0.22 2.39
CA VAL A 138 18.48 0.90 2.92
C VAL A 138 18.44 0.85 4.45
N ASN A 139 18.21 1.99 5.09
CA ASN A 139 18.01 2.08 6.53
C ASN A 139 16.67 2.73 6.92
N ARG A 140 15.81 2.96 5.92
CA ARG A 140 14.45 3.50 6.05
C ARG A 140 13.52 2.76 5.10
N LEU A 141 12.28 2.56 5.49
CA LEU A 141 11.29 1.89 4.63
C LEU A 141 10.95 2.74 3.39
N ARG A 142 10.88 4.07 3.54
CA ARG A 142 10.62 4.99 2.40
C ARG A 142 11.70 4.94 1.31
N ASP A 143 12.92 4.52 1.64
CA ASP A 143 14.05 4.45 0.70
C ASP A 143 14.05 3.14 -0.11
N VAL A 144 13.13 2.21 0.19
CA VAL A 144 12.94 1.00 -0.61
C VAL A 144 12.47 1.40 -2.00
N ALA A 145 13.20 0.95 -3.03
CA ALA A 145 12.90 1.32 -4.41
C ALA A 145 11.50 0.84 -4.84
N PRO A 146 10.58 1.74 -5.23
CA PRO A 146 9.23 1.34 -5.67
C PRO A 146 9.24 0.38 -6.86
N SER A 147 10.19 0.54 -7.80
CA SER A 147 10.38 -0.39 -8.92
C SER A 147 10.82 -1.78 -8.44
N GLY A 148 11.62 -1.86 -7.39
CA GLY A 148 12.00 -3.13 -6.76
C GLY A 148 10.80 -3.87 -6.21
N LEU A 149 9.88 -3.17 -5.54
CA LEU A 149 8.63 -3.73 -5.03
C LEU A 149 7.74 -4.25 -6.17
N ALA A 150 7.59 -3.48 -7.27
CA ALA A 150 6.79 -3.92 -8.42
C ALA A 150 7.39 -5.18 -9.07
N ASN A 151 8.71 -5.18 -9.30
CA ASN A 151 9.41 -6.34 -9.88
C ASN A 151 9.32 -7.58 -8.98
N ALA A 152 9.36 -7.41 -7.66
CA ALA A 152 9.20 -8.52 -6.73
C ALA A 152 7.83 -9.19 -6.87
N LEU A 153 6.74 -8.41 -7.01
CA LEU A 153 5.41 -8.96 -7.25
C LEU A 153 5.31 -9.69 -8.59
N ASP A 154 5.86 -9.10 -9.66
CA ASP A 154 5.85 -9.74 -11.00
C ASP A 154 6.63 -11.07 -10.98
N ASN A 155 7.78 -11.12 -10.30
CA ASN A 155 8.57 -12.33 -10.14
C ASN A 155 7.83 -13.44 -9.34
N MET A 156 7.03 -13.03 -8.33
CA MET A 156 6.24 -13.97 -7.54
C MET A 156 5.08 -14.57 -8.31
N LEU A 157 4.51 -13.84 -9.25
CA LEU A 157 3.37 -14.29 -10.06
C LEU A 157 3.80 -15.26 -11.15
N GLY A 158 4.90 -15.01 -11.82
CA GLY A 158 5.27 -15.65 -13.07
C GLY A 158 4.36 -15.25 -14.23
N TRP A 159 4.77 -15.60 -15.45
CA TRP A 159 4.12 -15.14 -16.69
C TRP A 159 2.67 -15.65 -16.85
N ASP A 160 2.41 -16.93 -16.59
CA ASP A 160 1.07 -17.53 -16.75
C ASP A 160 0.03 -16.89 -15.83
N THR A 161 0.39 -16.73 -14.56
CA THR A 161 -0.51 -16.10 -13.57
C THR A 161 -0.76 -14.64 -13.92
N ARG A 162 0.28 -13.92 -14.37
CA ARG A 162 0.15 -12.53 -14.81
C ARG A 162 -0.81 -12.40 -15.98
N THR A 163 -0.65 -13.25 -17.00
CA THR A 163 -1.54 -13.29 -18.17
C THR A 163 -2.99 -13.59 -17.76
N ARG A 164 -3.19 -14.52 -16.83
CA ARG A 164 -4.51 -14.85 -16.29
C ARG A 164 -5.15 -13.64 -15.59
N ILE A 165 -4.38 -12.89 -14.78
CA ILE A 165 -4.87 -11.65 -14.14
C ILE A 165 -5.30 -10.66 -15.23
N ASP A 166 -4.48 -10.44 -16.25
CA ASP A 166 -4.76 -9.48 -17.32
C ASP A 166 -6.04 -9.84 -18.12
N GLN A 167 -6.33 -11.12 -18.28
CA GLN A 167 -7.56 -11.60 -18.93
C GLN A 167 -8.80 -11.46 -18.06
N ILE A 168 -8.71 -11.79 -16.76
CA ILE A 168 -9.86 -11.77 -15.83
C ILE A 168 -10.13 -10.35 -15.35
N ALA A 169 -9.09 -9.59 -15.02
CA ALA A 169 -9.15 -8.25 -14.47
C ALA A 169 -8.34 -7.26 -15.34
N PRO A 170 -8.84 -6.89 -16.53
CA PRO A 170 -8.15 -5.96 -17.41
C PRO A 170 -7.92 -4.60 -16.71
N THR A 171 -6.86 -3.89 -17.10
CA THR A 171 -6.53 -2.57 -16.52
C THR A 171 -7.48 -1.47 -16.96
N SER A 172 -8.12 -1.64 -18.11
CA SER A 172 -8.97 -0.61 -18.70
C SER A 172 -10.20 -1.21 -19.40
N PHE A 173 -11.23 -0.40 -19.50
CA PHE A 173 -12.41 -0.61 -20.31
C PHE A 173 -12.30 0.24 -21.59
N LYS A 174 -12.42 -0.38 -22.75
CA LYS A 174 -12.48 0.33 -24.04
C LYS A 174 -13.91 0.67 -24.37
N SER A 175 -14.22 1.95 -24.43
CA SER A 175 -15.57 2.43 -24.75
C SER A 175 -15.89 2.35 -26.25
N PRO A 176 -17.17 2.40 -26.66
CA PRO A 176 -17.57 2.52 -28.07
C PRO A 176 -16.97 3.75 -28.78
N ALA A 177 -16.65 4.82 -28.05
CA ALA A 177 -15.96 5.99 -28.61
C ALA A 177 -14.47 5.75 -28.91
N GLY A 178 -13.94 4.55 -28.64
CA GLY A 178 -12.55 4.19 -28.84
C GLY A 178 -11.60 4.69 -27.74
N THR A 179 -12.11 5.27 -26.66
CA THR A 179 -11.30 5.72 -25.52
C THR A 179 -11.17 4.63 -24.48
N GLU A 180 -9.99 4.56 -23.86
CA GLU A 180 -9.71 3.64 -22.75
C GLU A 180 -9.87 4.35 -21.42
N HIS A 181 -10.51 3.65 -20.47
CA HIS A 181 -10.83 4.16 -19.15
C HIS A 181 -10.34 3.18 -18.10
N HIS A 182 -9.56 3.65 -17.15
CA HIS A 182 -9.04 2.82 -16.06
C HIS A 182 -10.18 2.18 -15.26
N ILE A 183 -10.00 0.90 -14.88
CA ILE A 183 -10.90 0.18 -14.00
C ILE A 183 -10.30 0.19 -12.60
N ASP A 184 -10.98 0.81 -11.66
CA ASP A 184 -10.65 0.78 -10.24
C ASP A 184 -11.26 -0.45 -9.57
N TYR A 185 -10.42 -1.40 -9.19
CA TYR A 185 -10.82 -2.62 -8.50
C TYR A 185 -10.83 -2.49 -6.97
N ALA A 186 -10.31 -1.37 -6.42
CA ALA A 186 -10.32 -1.10 -4.98
C ALA A 186 -11.61 -0.46 -4.50
N ALA A 187 -12.45 0.05 -5.41
CA ALA A 187 -13.69 0.72 -5.05
C ALA A 187 -14.65 -0.23 -4.30
N GLU A 188 -15.22 0.24 -3.17
CA GLU A 188 -16.16 -0.55 -2.34
C GLU A 188 -17.37 -1.07 -3.14
N ALA A 189 -17.81 -0.29 -4.11
CA ALA A 189 -18.93 -0.65 -4.98
C ALA A 189 -18.60 -1.78 -5.99
N GLY A 190 -17.36 -2.26 -6.04
CA GLY A 190 -16.85 -3.20 -7.04
C GLY A 190 -16.15 -2.50 -8.20
N PRO A 191 -15.75 -3.24 -9.27
CA PRO A 191 -14.96 -2.70 -10.37
C PRO A 191 -15.61 -1.45 -10.98
N THR A 192 -14.97 -0.30 -10.83
CA THR A 192 -15.57 1.01 -11.15
C THR A 192 -14.82 1.67 -12.31
N VAL A 193 -15.58 2.29 -13.21
CA VAL A 193 -15.06 3.08 -14.32
C VAL A 193 -15.73 4.44 -14.33
N GLU A 194 -14.93 5.50 -14.35
CA GLU A 194 -15.42 6.87 -14.56
C GLU A 194 -15.21 7.26 -16.01
N LEU A 195 -16.30 7.71 -16.66
CA LEU A 195 -16.25 8.13 -18.05
C LEU A 195 -17.40 9.08 -18.42
N ARG A 196 -17.18 9.85 -19.48
CA ARG A 196 -18.25 10.67 -20.04
C ARG A 196 -19.35 9.78 -20.61
N VAL A 197 -20.61 10.07 -20.27
CA VAL A 197 -21.76 9.28 -20.73
C VAL A 197 -21.80 9.08 -22.25
N GLN A 198 -21.33 10.05 -23.01
CA GLN A 198 -21.29 10.02 -24.49
C GLN A 198 -20.31 8.99 -25.05
N ALA A 199 -19.35 8.53 -24.24
CA ALA A 199 -18.44 7.46 -24.63
C ALA A 199 -19.16 6.09 -24.76
N LEU A 200 -20.35 5.97 -24.15
CA LEU A 200 -21.15 4.74 -24.11
C LEU A 200 -22.30 4.71 -25.12
N PHE A 201 -22.49 5.77 -25.92
CA PHE A 201 -23.53 5.74 -26.95
C PHE A 201 -23.29 4.57 -27.92
N GLY A 202 -24.35 3.97 -28.42
CA GLY A 202 -24.31 2.77 -29.24
C GLY A 202 -24.19 1.45 -28.46
N LEU A 203 -24.08 1.52 -27.12
CA LEU A 203 -23.99 0.33 -26.28
C LEU A 203 -25.34 0.05 -25.60
N ASP A 204 -26.01 -1.04 -26.01
CA ASP A 204 -27.27 -1.51 -25.42
C ASP A 204 -27.11 -2.66 -24.43
N SER A 205 -25.89 -2.98 -24.06
CA SER A 205 -25.56 -3.98 -23.05
C SER A 205 -24.70 -3.37 -21.95
N HIS A 206 -24.81 -3.93 -20.75
CA HIS A 206 -23.95 -3.47 -19.66
C HIS A 206 -22.58 -4.16 -19.72
N PRO A 207 -21.45 -3.41 -19.60
CA PRO A 207 -20.11 -4.00 -19.62
C PRO A 207 -19.86 -4.82 -18.35
N LEU A 208 -19.24 -6.00 -18.56
CA LEU A 208 -18.95 -6.98 -17.51
C LEU A 208 -17.47 -7.30 -17.51
N VAL A 209 -16.91 -7.61 -16.33
CA VAL A 209 -15.53 -8.07 -16.16
C VAL A 209 -15.46 -9.34 -15.33
N GLY A 210 -14.33 -10.04 -15.43
CA GLY A 210 -14.07 -11.24 -14.66
C GLY A 210 -14.76 -12.48 -15.19
N ALA A 211 -14.30 -13.64 -14.70
CA ALA A 211 -14.86 -14.94 -15.05
C ALA A 211 -16.35 -15.07 -14.66
N ASN A 212 -16.72 -14.44 -13.57
CA ASN A 212 -18.11 -14.43 -13.04
C ASN A 212 -18.98 -13.35 -13.68
N ARG A 213 -18.51 -12.66 -14.72
CA ARG A 213 -19.25 -11.63 -15.45
C ARG A 213 -19.80 -10.53 -14.50
N VAL A 214 -18.92 -9.99 -13.63
CA VAL A 214 -19.29 -8.94 -12.67
C VAL A 214 -19.59 -7.65 -13.43
N PRO A 215 -20.75 -7.00 -13.21
CA PRO A 215 -21.07 -5.72 -13.86
C PRO A 215 -20.12 -4.61 -13.37
N LEU A 216 -19.58 -3.82 -14.32
CA LEU A 216 -18.83 -2.61 -14.00
C LEU A 216 -19.74 -1.57 -13.34
N VAL A 217 -19.26 -0.90 -12.33
CA VAL A 217 -19.92 0.29 -11.79
C VAL A 217 -19.53 1.48 -12.68
N LEU A 218 -20.48 1.99 -13.45
CA LEU A 218 -20.24 3.12 -14.36
C LEU A 218 -20.55 4.43 -13.65
N THR A 219 -19.54 5.21 -13.34
CA THR A 219 -19.66 6.59 -12.86
C THR A 219 -19.69 7.52 -14.08
N LEU A 220 -20.92 7.90 -14.46
CA LEU A 220 -21.17 8.68 -15.67
C LEU A 220 -20.93 10.17 -15.40
N THR A 221 -20.17 10.82 -16.29
CA THR A 221 -19.86 12.24 -16.16
C THR A 221 -20.29 13.05 -17.39
N SER A 222 -20.49 14.36 -17.18
CA SER A 222 -20.77 15.34 -18.21
C SER A 222 -19.50 15.64 -19.04
N PRO A 223 -19.61 16.41 -20.14
CA PRO A 223 -18.45 16.87 -20.91
C PRO A 223 -17.41 17.64 -20.09
N ALA A 224 -17.82 18.25 -18.98
CA ALA A 224 -16.94 18.98 -18.05
C ALA A 224 -16.44 18.12 -16.86
N GLY A 225 -16.64 16.80 -16.89
CA GLY A 225 -16.22 15.89 -15.82
C GLY A 225 -17.07 15.95 -14.55
N ARG A 226 -18.27 16.56 -14.60
CA ARG A 226 -19.16 16.60 -13.43
C ARG A 226 -19.99 15.32 -13.37
N PRO A 227 -20.16 14.70 -12.19
CA PRO A 227 -21.00 13.50 -12.03
C PRO A 227 -22.43 13.73 -12.52
N ILE A 228 -22.98 12.76 -13.23
CA ILE A 228 -24.37 12.72 -13.69
C ILE A 228 -25.10 11.62 -12.94
N GLN A 229 -24.60 10.38 -13.03
CA GLN A 229 -25.21 9.21 -12.41
C GLN A 229 -24.17 8.08 -12.27
N THR A 230 -24.39 7.22 -11.29
CA THR A 230 -23.70 5.94 -11.17
C THR A 230 -24.69 4.81 -11.45
N THR A 231 -24.34 3.84 -12.28
CA THR A 231 -25.21 2.72 -12.62
C THR A 231 -24.44 1.40 -12.78
N ARG A 232 -25.11 0.29 -12.45
CA ARG A 232 -24.71 -1.08 -12.75
C ARG A 232 -25.60 -1.74 -13.80
N ASN A 233 -26.52 -0.96 -14.39
CA ASN A 233 -27.42 -1.42 -15.43
C ASN A 233 -27.59 -0.30 -16.46
N LEU A 234 -26.75 -0.31 -17.49
CA LEU A 234 -26.76 0.72 -18.54
C LEU A 234 -28.07 0.72 -19.35
N PRO A 235 -28.62 -0.43 -19.77
CA PRO A 235 -29.91 -0.46 -20.48
C PRO A 235 -31.08 0.12 -19.69
N GLU A 236 -31.12 -0.11 -18.38
CA GLU A 236 -32.15 0.47 -17.49
C GLU A 236 -31.98 2.00 -17.37
N PHE A 237 -30.74 2.47 -17.23
CA PHE A 237 -30.45 3.91 -17.25
C PHE A 237 -30.90 4.56 -18.55
N TRP A 238 -30.61 3.96 -19.71
CA TRP A 238 -31.00 4.48 -21.03
C TRP A 238 -32.53 4.58 -21.19
N ARG A 239 -33.28 3.61 -20.71
CA ARG A 239 -34.75 3.53 -20.87
C ARG A 239 -35.50 4.21 -19.73
N GLY A 240 -34.82 4.49 -18.62
CA GLY A 240 -35.38 5.15 -17.44
C GLY A 240 -35.00 6.63 -17.35
N SER A 241 -34.05 6.94 -16.50
CA SER A 241 -33.67 8.33 -16.15
C SER A 241 -32.95 9.11 -17.25
N TRP A 242 -32.48 8.47 -18.32
CA TRP A 242 -31.76 9.15 -19.41
C TRP A 242 -32.53 10.32 -20.02
N ARG A 243 -33.84 10.20 -20.21
CA ARG A 243 -34.67 11.25 -20.81
C ARG A 243 -34.54 12.58 -20.06
N ASP A 244 -34.59 12.53 -18.74
CA ASP A 244 -34.49 13.73 -17.89
C ASP A 244 -33.05 14.26 -17.88
N VAL A 245 -32.06 13.36 -17.77
CA VAL A 245 -30.64 13.69 -17.88
C VAL A 245 -30.34 14.36 -19.21
N ALA A 246 -30.79 13.80 -20.31
CA ALA A 246 -30.56 14.38 -21.64
C ALA A 246 -31.18 15.77 -21.79
N LYS A 247 -32.39 15.99 -21.25
CA LYS A 247 -33.06 17.30 -21.23
C LYS A 247 -32.22 18.34 -20.48
N GLU A 248 -31.77 18.00 -19.29
CA GLU A 248 -30.91 18.87 -18.49
C GLU A 248 -29.57 19.18 -19.20
N MET A 249 -28.92 18.15 -19.72
CA MET A 249 -27.62 18.27 -20.38
C MET A 249 -27.70 19.03 -21.71
N ARG A 250 -28.80 18.97 -22.46
CA ARG A 250 -29.05 19.83 -23.65
C ARG A 250 -29.00 21.31 -23.30
N GLY A 251 -29.55 21.68 -22.14
CA GLY A 251 -29.50 23.05 -21.63
C GLY A 251 -28.09 23.48 -21.25
N ARG A 252 -27.39 22.62 -20.48
CA ARG A 252 -26.04 22.96 -19.98
C ARG A 252 -24.93 22.81 -21.01
N TYR A 253 -25.04 21.86 -21.95
CA TYR A 253 -24.02 21.51 -22.93
C TYR A 253 -24.59 21.39 -24.34
N PRO A 254 -25.19 22.46 -24.91
CA PRO A 254 -25.89 22.44 -26.20
C PRO A 254 -25.01 22.09 -27.39
N LYS A 255 -23.69 22.27 -27.25
CA LYS A 255 -22.71 21.97 -28.32
C LYS A 255 -22.48 20.46 -28.49
N HIS A 256 -22.90 19.64 -27.54
CA HIS A 256 -22.73 18.17 -27.56
C HIS A 256 -23.99 17.46 -28.00
N ASN A 257 -23.86 16.21 -28.45
CA ASN A 257 -24.99 15.40 -28.84
C ASN A 257 -25.66 14.76 -27.59
N TRP A 258 -27.01 14.82 -27.51
CA TRP A 258 -27.85 14.25 -26.47
C TRP A 258 -29.06 13.57 -27.12
N PRO A 259 -28.89 12.37 -27.71
CA PRO A 259 -29.92 11.66 -28.47
C PRO A 259 -31.02 11.15 -27.52
N ASP A 260 -32.21 10.93 -28.08
CA ASP A 260 -33.32 10.32 -27.33
C ASP A 260 -33.15 8.80 -27.21
N ALA A 261 -32.51 8.16 -28.22
CA ALA A 261 -32.11 6.75 -28.23
C ALA A 261 -30.58 6.62 -28.20
N PRO A 262 -29.94 6.74 -27.03
CA PRO A 262 -28.46 6.69 -26.94
C PRO A 262 -27.85 5.36 -27.36
N TRP A 263 -28.58 4.25 -27.19
CA TRP A 263 -28.15 2.90 -27.58
C TRP A 263 -28.05 2.69 -29.10
N GLU A 264 -28.71 3.53 -29.91
CA GLU A 264 -28.63 3.50 -31.38
C GLU A 264 -27.69 4.58 -31.94
N SER A 265 -27.13 5.40 -31.07
CA SER A 265 -26.36 6.58 -31.49
C SER A 265 -24.89 6.29 -31.57
N VAL A 266 -24.17 6.96 -32.48
CA VAL A 266 -22.71 6.85 -32.59
C VAL A 266 -22.05 7.55 -31.40
N ALA A 267 -21.16 6.81 -30.72
CA ALA A 267 -20.38 7.34 -29.63
C ALA A 267 -19.37 8.38 -30.12
N SER A 268 -19.35 9.54 -29.45
CA SER A 268 -18.35 10.56 -29.74
C SER A 268 -18.22 11.56 -28.61
N LEU A 269 -16.99 11.88 -28.26
CA LEU A 269 -16.67 12.90 -27.27
C LEU A 269 -16.56 14.30 -27.88
N LYS A 270 -16.65 14.40 -29.22
CA LYS A 270 -16.56 15.67 -29.97
C LYS A 270 -17.87 16.46 -29.89
N THR A 271 -17.79 17.76 -30.11
CA THR A 271 -18.98 18.60 -30.29
C THR A 271 -19.66 18.28 -31.62
N LYS A 272 -20.96 18.62 -31.77
CA LYS A 272 -21.76 18.46 -33.01
C LYS A 272 -21.04 19.02 -34.23
N LYS A 273 -20.48 20.25 -34.13
CA LYS A 273 -19.74 20.89 -35.19
C LYS A 273 -18.47 20.13 -35.59
N ALA A 274 -17.75 19.54 -34.60
CA ALA A 274 -16.55 18.79 -34.87
C ALA A 274 -16.84 17.37 -35.43
N GLN A 275 -18.01 16.79 -35.10
CA GLN A 275 -18.48 15.54 -35.73
C GLN A 275 -18.83 15.73 -37.20
N ALA A 276 -19.60 16.79 -37.52
CA ALA A 276 -20.02 17.09 -38.90
C ALA A 276 -18.86 17.40 -39.85
N ARG A 277 -17.68 17.77 -39.33
CA ARG A 277 -16.47 18.02 -40.15
C ARG A 277 -15.68 16.77 -40.52
N ASN A 278 -15.97 15.65 -39.84
CA ASN A 278 -15.25 14.38 -39.96
C ASN A 278 -16.14 13.25 -40.51
N ALA A 279 -17.42 13.53 -40.79
CA ALA A 279 -18.36 12.67 -41.52
C ALA A 279 -18.33 13.02 -43.02
#